data_3293cc16c23cda8b52aa29d5e2110cb2
#
_entry.id   3293cc16c23cda8b52aa29d5e2110cb2
#
_cell.length_a   1.000
_cell.length_b   1.000
_cell.length_c   1.000
_cell.angle_alpha   90.00
_cell.angle_beta   90.00
_cell.angle_gamma   90.00
#
_symmetry.space_group_name_H-M   'P 1'
#
loop_
_entity.id
_entity.type
_entity.pdbx_description
1 polymer ?
#
loop_
_entity_poly.entity_id
_entity_poly.type
_entity_poly.pdbx_seq_one_letter_code
_entity_poly.pdbx_strand_id
1 'polypeptide(L)'
;MRISYPSSEKIYVPGEINKIKVGMRKIKLLDTVTLDEHGERIFKKNNPVIVYDTSGPYSDPKISIDIAKGLPRIREEWYGKRKDVVQLPELTSAYGRERLADASLNSLRFPKRYLPFRAKEGKNITQMYYAKKRIITPEMEYVAIRENQQIEALGLKSYITPEFVRKEIAAGRAIIPANINHPEAEPMIIGKKFLVKINTNIGNSALSSGIDEEIEKAIWSCKWGGDTLMDLSTGDNIHETREWIIRNCPVPMGTVPIYQALEKVNGKVEDLSWEIYRDTLIEQAEQGVDYFTIHAGLLRKHVELTATRLTGIVSRGGSIMAKWMQLHDEENFLYTHFAEICEILKAYDVAVSIGDGLRPGSIYDANDAAQFAELHTMGELTKIAWEQFVQVIIEGPGHVPMNKIHENMKEQQYACHGAPFYTLGPLTTDIAPGYDHITSAIGGAQIAWHGTAMICYVTPKEHLGLPNKEDVRNGVVAYKIAAHAADLAKGHPGAQVRDNALSKARFDFRWKDQFNLSLDPERALQYYKESAVTDGEYCTMCGPNFCAMRLSKDLQGCK
;
A
#
# COMPACT_ATOMS: atom_id res chain seq x y z
N MET A 1 -21.58 -3.35 -2.76
CA MET A 1 -21.03 -2.00 -2.48
C MET A 1 -20.57 -1.36 -3.77
N ARG A 2 -20.74 -0.06 -3.94
CA ARG A 2 -20.30 0.69 -5.11
C ARG A 2 -19.60 1.98 -4.68
N ILE A 3 -18.46 2.26 -5.30
CA ILE A 3 -17.73 3.53 -5.11
C ILE A 3 -18.10 4.47 -6.25
N SER A 4 -18.48 5.71 -5.92
CA SER A 4 -18.67 6.77 -6.90
C SER A 4 -17.80 7.97 -6.55
N TYR A 5 -17.28 8.62 -7.60
CA TYR A 5 -16.56 9.87 -7.47
C TYR A 5 -17.25 10.95 -8.30
N PRO A 6 -17.39 12.17 -7.78
CA PRO A 6 -18.06 13.24 -8.51
C PRO A 6 -17.29 13.56 -9.81
N SER A 7 -18.03 13.81 -10.89
CA SER A 7 -17.49 14.19 -12.21
C SER A 7 -16.41 13.26 -12.78
N SER A 8 -16.41 12.00 -12.37
CA SER A 8 -15.39 11.03 -12.76
C SER A 8 -16.00 9.83 -13.47
N GLU A 9 -15.21 9.24 -14.36
CA GLU A 9 -15.54 7.98 -15.01
C GLU A 9 -14.37 7.00 -14.92
N LYS A 10 -14.67 5.71 -14.79
CA LYS A 10 -13.68 4.64 -14.94
C LYS A 10 -13.34 4.50 -16.41
N ILE A 11 -12.06 4.51 -16.72
CA ILE A 11 -11.53 4.26 -18.07
C ILE A 11 -10.54 3.11 -18.01
N TYR A 12 -10.31 2.48 -19.16
CA TYR A 12 -9.33 1.40 -19.30
C TYR A 12 -8.35 1.74 -20.42
N VAL A 13 -7.07 1.79 -20.07
CA VAL A 13 -5.97 2.02 -21.01
C VAL A 13 -5.45 0.66 -21.48
N PRO A 14 -5.43 0.37 -22.79
CA PRO A 14 -4.92 -0.92 -23.30
C PRO A 14 -3.39 -0.99 -23.19
N GLY A 15 -2.87 -2.21 -22.98
CA GLY A 15 -1.44 -2.49 -23.12
C GLY A 15 -1.03 -2.56 -24.59
N GLU A 16 0.25 -2.30 -24.86
CA GLU A 16 0.86 -2.38 -26.19
C GLU A 16 1.60 -3.71 -26.40
N ILE A 17 2.21 -4.25 -25.35
CA ILE A 17 3.00 -5.49 -25.38
C ILE A 17 2.12 -6.70 -25.07
N ASN A 18 1.30 -6.57 -24.04
CA ASN A 18 0.43 -7.64 -23.52
C ASN A 18 -1.04 -7.28 -23.71
N LYS A 19 -1.89 -8.29 -23.82
CA LYS A 19 -3.35 -8.12 -23.90
C LYS A 19 -3.91 -7.80 -22.51
N ILE A 20 -3.67 -6.59 -22.03
CA ILE A 20 -4.12 -6.10 -20.73
C ILE A 20 -4.96 -4.83 -20.86
N LYS A 21 -5.70 -4.49 -19.82
CA LYS A 21 -6.46 -3.24 -19.69
C LYS A 21 -6.24 -2.66 -18.31
N VAL A 22 -5.65 -1.48 -18.26
CA VAL A 22 -5.29 -0.80 -17.01
C VAL A 22 -6.39 0.15 -16.59
N GLY A 23 -6.99 -0.09 -15.43
CA GLY A 23 -8.03 0.75 -14.87
C GLY A 23 -7.47 2.07 -14.35
N MET A 24 -8.04 3.19 -14.82
CA MET A 24 -7.72 4.55 -14.40
C MET A 24 -9.01 5.32 -14.13
N ARG A 25 -8.91 6.46 -13.44
CA ARG A 25 -10.03 7.36 -13.22
C ARG A 25 -9.82 8.67 -13.96
N LYS A 26 -10.78 9.06 -14.79
CA LYS A 26 -10.76 10.29 -15.58
C LYS A 26 -11.71 11.30 -14.95
N ILE A 27 -11.17 12.42 -14.47
CA ILE A 27 -11.93 13.54 -13.89
C ILE A 27 -12.27 14.52 -15.00
N LYS A 28 -13.55 14.73 -15.26
CA LYS A 28 -14.06 15.72 -16.22
C LYS A 28 -14.07 17.09 -15.58
N LEU A 29 -13.63 18.11 -16.32
CA LEU A 29 -13.58 19.49 -15.86
C LEU A 29 -14.60 20.34 -16.63
N LEU A 30 -15.10 21.36 -15.97
CA LEU A 30 -15.95 22.38 -16.58
C LEU A 30 -15.12 23.28 -17.50
N ASP A 31 -15.78 23.89 -18.48
CA ASP A 31 -15.13 24.88 -19.33
C ASP A 31 -14.76 26.14 -18.52
N THR A 32 -13.64 26.77 -18.85
CA THR A 32 -13.32 28.11 -18.35
C THR A 32 -14.13 29.11 -19.14
N VAL A 33 -14.87 29.99 -18.43
CA VAL A 33 -15.67 31.04 -19.01
C VAL A 33 -14.95 32.38 -18.88
N THR A 34 -14.73 33.07 -19.98
CA THR A 34 -14.20 34.43 -20.04
C THR A 34 -15.19 35.34 -20.79
N LEU A 35 -15.05 36.64 -20.67
CA LEU A 35 -15.79 37.59 -21.47
C LEU A 35 -14.90 38.13 -22.59
N ASP A 36 -15.46 38.34 -23.77
CA ASP A 36 -14.77 39.05 -24.86
C ASP A 36 -14.86 40.59 -24.71
N GLU A 37 -14.36 41.31 -25.71
CA GLU A 37 -14.39 42.79 -25.77
C GLU A 37 -15.81 43.37 -25.78
N HIS A 38 -16.81 42.55 -26.13
CA HIS A 38 -18.22 42.94 -26.21
C HIS A 38 -19.02 42.45 -25.00
N GLY A 39 -18.38 41.80 -24.03
CA GLY A 39 -19.04 41.24 -22.84
C GLY A 39 -19.74 39.90 -23.10
N GLU A 40 -19.49 39.25 -24.25
CA GLU A 40 -20.04 37.94 -24.56
C GLU A 40 -19.18 36.82 -23.92
N ARG A 41 -19.83 35.72 -23.56
CA ARG A 41 -19.17 34.59 -22.90
C ARG A 41 -18.43 33.73 -23.90
N ILE A 42 -17.10 33.61 -23.72
CA ILE A 42 -16.25 32.66 -24.42
C ILE A 42 -16.02 31.44 -23.54
N PHE A 43 -16.30 30.24 -24.07
CA PHE A 43 -16.11 28.98 -23.40
C PHE A 43 -14.82 28.30 -23.90
N LYS A 44 -13.86 28.13 -23.02
CA LYS A 44 -12.62 27.39 -23.30
C LYS A 44 -12.66 26.04 -22.61
N LYS A 45 -12.63 24.97 -23.39
CA LYS A 45 -12.63 23.60 -22.90
C LYS A 45 -11.38 23.31 -22.09
N ASN A 46 -11.53 22.73 -20.89
CA ASN A 46 -10.44 22.21 -20.09
C ASN A 46 -10.24 20.70 -20.34
N ASN A 47 -9.01 20.27 -20.47
CA ASN A 47 -8.67 18.85 -20.61
C ASN A 47 -9.01 18.11 -19.31
N PRO A 48 -9.52 16.87 -19.39
CA PRO A 48 -9.76 16.06 -18.23
C PRO A 48 -8.42 15.66 -17.59
N VAL A 49 -8.44 15.36 -16.29
CA VAL A 49 -7.28 14.83 -15.56
C VAL A 49 -7.46 13.34 -15.31
N ILE A 50 -6.48 12.55 -15.74
CA ILE A 50 -6.45 11.11 -15.49
C ILE A 50 -5.61 10.88 -14.22
N VAL A 51 -6.16 10.11 -13.27
CA VAL A 51 -5.51 9.84 -12.00
C VAL A 51 -5.42 8.36 -11.72
N TYR A 52 -4.42 7.99 -10.94
CA TYR A 52 -4.24 6.66 -10.38
C TYR A 52 -5.49 6.27 -9.58
N ASP A 53 -5.97 5.05 -9.77
CA ASP A 53 -7.22 4.56 -9.17
C ASP A 53 -7.00 3.22 -8.46
N THR A 54 -7.23 3.21 -7.16
CA THR A 54 -7.12 2.03 -6.30
C THR A 54 -8.46 1.33 -6.05
N SER A 55 -9.56 1.92 -6.54
CA SER A 55 -10.90 1.39 -6.30
C SER A 55 -11.23 0.10 -7.07
N GLY A 56 -10.36 -0.31 -8.00
CA GLY A 56 -10.58 -1.50 -8.81
C GLY A 56 -11.94 -1.46 -9.53
N PRO A 57 -12.66 -2.58 -9.60
CA PRO A 57 -13.96 -2.65 -10.25
C PRO A 57 -15.09 -1.98 -9.46
N TYR A 58 -14.89 -1.61 -8.19
CA TYR A 58 -15.95 -0.99 -7.37
C TYR A 58 -16.44 0.35 -7.91
N SER A 59 -15.61 1.07 -8.67
CA SER A 59 -15.99 2.34 -9.31
C SER A 59 -16.44 2.20 -10.77
N ASP A 60 -16.46 0.99 -11.34
CA ASP A 60 -16.96 0.75 -12.69
C ASP A 60 -18.48 0.56 -12.69
N PRO A 61 -19.27 1.46 -13.31
CA PRO A 61 -20.72 1.34 -13.35
C PRO A 61 -21.22 0.15 -14.17
N LYS A 62 -20.37 -0.45 -15.00
CA LYS A 62 -20.72 -1.60 -15.86
C LYS A 62 -20.54 -2.93 -15.15
N ILE A 63 -19.85 -2.96 -14.01
CA ILE A 63 -19.58 -4.16 -13.23
C ILE A 63 -20.50 -4.20 -12.03
N SER A 64 -21.30 -5.26 -11.91
CA SER A 64 -22.07 -5.55 -10.69
C SER A 64 -21.21 -6.41 -9.77
N ILE A 65 -20.97 -5.93 -8.55
CA ILE A 65 -20.18 -6.65 -7.56
C ILE A 65 -21.10 -7.29 -6.51
N ASP A 66 -20.92 -8.59 -6.36
CA ASP A 66 -21.48 -9.40 -5.31
C ASP A 66 -20.32 -9.92 -4.45
N ILE A 67 -20.22 -9.46 -3.21
CA ILE A 67 -19.12 -9.83 -2.31
C ILE A 67 -19.01 -11.33 -2.06
N ALA A 68 -20.13 -12.07 -2.15
CA ALA A 68 -20.14 -13.52 -2.02
C ALA A 68 -19.58 -14.25 -3.26
N LYS A 69 -19.44 -13.57 -4.38
CA LYS A 69 -18.79 -14.09 -5.60
C LYS A 69 -17.35 -13.63 -5.77
N GLY A 70 -16.97 -12.59 -5.04
CA GLY A 70 -15.68 -11.94 -5.16
C GLY A 70 -15.54 -11.06 -6.42
N LEU A 71 -14.37 -10.47 -6.56
CA LEU A 71 -14.04 -9.61 -7.68
C LEU A 71 -13.68 -10.40 -8.95
N PRO A 72 -13.72 -9.76 -10.14
CA PRO A 72 -13.22 -10.37 -11.37
C PRO A 72 -11.74 -10.76 -11.25
N ARG A 73 -11.40 -11.96 -11.67
CA ARG A 73 -10.05 -12.54 -11.61
C ARG A 73 -9.23 -12.11 -12.84
N ILE A 74 -8.88 -10.83 -12.89
CA ILE A 74 -8.29 -10.19 -14.09
C ILE A 74 -6.93 -10.75 -14.51
N ARG A 75 -6.16 -11.30 -13.57
CA ARG A 75 -4.82 -11.85 -13.80
C ARG A 75 -4.80 -13.35 -14.10
N GLU A 76 -5.92 -14.06 -13.95
CA GLU A 76 -5.95 -15.51 -14.12
C GLU A 76 -5.52 -15.97 -15.51
N GLU A 77 -5.89 -15.24 -16.57
CA GLU A 77 -5.46 -15.54 -17.93
C GLU A 77 -3.95 -15.29 -18.18
N TRP A 78 -3.30 -14.48 -17.36
CA TRP A 78 -1.90 -14.10 -17.55
C TRP A 78 -0.95 -15.23 -17.16
N TYR A 79 -1.28 -16.01 -16.14
CA TYR A 79 -0.46 -17.13 -15.68
C TYR A 79 -1.04 -18.51 -16.05
N GLY A 80 -2.33 -18.62 -16.31
CA GLY A 80 -2.97 -19.90 -16.66
C GLY A 80 -2.40 -20.55 -17.95
N LYS A 81 -1.76 -19.75 -18.82
CA LYS A 81 -1.07 -20.21 -20.04
C LYS A 81 0.44 -20.43 -19.84
N ARG A 82 0.99 -20.12 -18.67
CA ARG A 82 2.43 -20.26 -18.39
C ARG A 82 2.80 -21.75 -18.26
N LYS A 83 3.94 -22.12 -18.85
CA LYS A 83 4.43 -23.51 -18.82
C LYS A 83 5.11 -23.88 -17.50
N ASP A 84 5.44 -22.90 -16.67
CA ASP A 84 6.15 -23.00 -15.40
C ASP A 84 5.23 -23.04 -14.17
N VAL A 85 3.92 -22.91 -14.36
CA VAL A 85 2.88 -22.94 -13.33
C VAL A 85 2.08 -24.25 -13.40
N VAL A 86 1.64 -24.73 -12.24
CA VAL A 86 0.73 -25.87 -12.11
C VAL A 86 -0.37 -25.56 -11.09
N GLN A 87 -1.60 -25.95 -11.39
CA GLN A 87 -2.68 -25.95 -10.41
C GLN A 87 -2.56 -27.20 -9.52
N LEU A 88 -2.63 -27.00 -8.22
CA LEU A 88 -2.59 -28.08 -7.25
C LEU A 88 -3.94 -28.83 -7.21
N PRO A 89 -3.95 -30.14 -7.00
CA PRO A 89 -5.21 -30.91 -6.88
C PRO A 89 -5.93 -30.66 -5.56
N GLU A 90 -5.22 -30.17 -4.53
CA GLU A 90 -5.72 -29.86 -3.19
C GLU A 90 -4.82 -28.85 -2.49
N LEU A 91 -5.22 -28.37 -1.30
CA LEU A 91 -4.37 -27.57 -0.43
C LEU A 91 -3.21 -28.42 0.11
N THR A 92 -2.01 -27.84 0.19
CA THR A 92 -0.85 -28.54 0.74
C THR A 92 -0.59 -28.20 2.22
N SER A 93 -1.08 -27.06 2.71
CA SER A 93 -1.09 -26.72 4.14
C SER A 93 -1.94 -27.72 4.94
N ALA A 94 -1.38 -28.22 6.05
CA ALA A 94 -2.11 -29.11 6.95
C ALA A 94 -3.29 -28.40 7.63
N TYR A 95 -3.03 -27.19 8.14
CA TYR A 95 -4.06 -26.35 8.76
C TYR A 95 -5.15 -25.96 7.76
N GLY A 96 -4.81 -25.59 6.54
CA GLY A 96 -5.79 -25.26 5.49
C GLY A 96 -6.72 -26.44 5.19
N ARG A 97 -6.20 -27.66 5.15
CA ARG A 97 -7.02 -28.88 4.99
C ARG A 97 -7.91 -29.15 6.20
N GLU A 98 -7.40 -28.98 7.41
CA GLU A 98 -8.17 -29.11 8.66
C GLU A 98 -9.34 -28.12 8.69
N ARG A 99 -9.07 -26.85 8.47
CA ARG A 99 -10.11 -25.81 8.40
C ARG A 99 -11.17 -26.15 7.35
N LEU A 100 -10.74 -26.68 6.18
CA LEU A 100 -11.65 -27.08 5.12
C LEU A 100 -12.52 -28.28 5.49
N ALA A 101 -12.03 -29.22 6.28
CA ALA A 101 -12.76 -30.43 6.71
C ALA A 101 -13.78 -30.15 7.83
N ASP A 102 -13.59 -29.08 8.61
CA ASP A 102 -14.47 -28.73 9.74
C ASP A 102 -15.80 -28.17 9.26
N ALA A 103 -16.86 -28.96 9.36
CA ALA A 103 -18.20 -28.59 8.93
C ALA A 103 -18.81 -27.43 9.74
N SER A 104 -18.36 -27.17 10.96
CA SER A 104 -18.84 -26.07 11.80
C SER A 104 -18.54 -24.70 11.20
N LEU A 105 -17.51 -24.60 10.36
CA LEU A 105 -17.05 -23.38 9.70
C LEU A 105 -17.75 -23.07 8.37
N ASN A 106 -18.67 -23.93 7.92
CA ASN A 106 -19.32 -23.76 6.62
C ASN A 106 -20.01 -22.40 6.43
N SER A 107 -20.57 -21.82 7.49
CA SER A 107 -21.24 -20.51 7.46
C SER A 107 -20.26 -19.32 7.36
N LEU A 108 -19.00 -19.51 7.73
CA LEU A 108 -17.96 -18.49 7.72
C LEU A 108 -17.13 -18.50 6.44
N ARG A 109 -17.13 -19.60 5.70
CA ARG A 109 -16.30 -19.77 4.51
C ARG A 109 -16.76 -18.91 3.35
N PHE A 110 -15.78 -18.44 2.57
CA PHE A 110 -16.09 -17.86 1.27
C PHE A 110 -16.80 -18.92 0.38
N PRO A 111 -17.93 -18.58 -0.27
CA PRO A 111 -18.78 -19.59 -0.93
C PRO A 111 -18.10 -20.34 -2.08
N LYS A 112 -17.16 -19.67 -2.78
CA LYS A 112 -16.46 -20.24 -3.93
C LYS A 112 -15.06 -20.69 -3.57
N ARG A 113 -14.82 -21.99 -3.68
CA ARG A 113 -13.50 -22.58 -3.47
C ARG A 113 -12.66 -22.46 -4.73
N TYR A 114 -11.40 -22.04 -4.56
CA TYR A 114 -10.38 -22.05 -5.59
C TYR A 114 -9.24 -22.99 -5.21
N LEU A 115 -8.79 -23.80 -6.17
CA LEU A 115 -7.56 -24.60 -6.00
C LEU A 115 -6.36 -23.72 -6.31
N PRO A 116 -5.33 -23.76 -5.46
CA PRO A 116 -4.19 -22.87 -5.62
C PRO A 116 -3.30 -23.27 -6.79
N PHE A 117 -2.61 -22.29 -7.32
CA PHE A 117 -1.52 -22.45 -8.27
C PHE A 117 -0.18 -22.28 -7.58
N ARG A 118 0.86 -22.93 -8.12
CA ARG A 118 2.24 -22.69 -7.72
C ARG A 118 3.21 -22.95 -8.86
N ALA A 119 4.47 -22.59 -8.68
CA ALA A 119 5.55 -22.99 -9.58
C ALA A 119 5.64 -24.52 -9.69
N LYS A 120 5.89 -25.04 -10.89
CA LYS A 120 6.29 -26.43 -11.08
C LYS A 120 7.61 -26.69 -10.38
N GLU A 121 7.86 -27.95 -10.04
CA GLU A 121 9.14 -28.36 -9.45
C GLU A 121 10.34 -27.84 -10.25
N GLY A 122 11.32 -27.27 -9.57
CA GLY A 122 12.53 -26.69 -10.17
C GLY A 122 12.30 -25.41 -10.99
N LYS A 123 11.09 -24.84 -10.99
CA LYS A 123 10.79 -23.56 -11.67
C LYS A 123 10.69 -22.40 -10.68
N ASN A 124 10.89 -21.19 -11.20
CA ASN A 124 10.70 -19.95 -10.48
C ASN A 124 9.76 -19.05 -11.28
N ILE A 125 8.81 -18.42 -10.61
CA ILE A 125 7.73 -17.63 -11.25
C ILE A 125 7.67 -16.19 -10.76
N THR A 126 8.68 -15.75 -9.97
CA THR A 126 8.70 -14.42 -9.38
C THR A 126 8.92 -13.34 -10.43
N GLN A 127 8.38 -12.14 -10.19
CA GLN A 127 8.60 -10.99 -11.07
C GLN A 127 10.10 -10.68 -11.21
N MET A 128 10.89 -10.84 -10.13
CA MET A 128 12.34 -10.66 -10.20
C MET A 128 13.02 -11.69 -11.11
N TYR A 129 12.61 -12.95 -11.08
CA TYR A 129 13.14 -13.97 -11.97
C TYR A 129 12.90 -13.62 -13.44
N TYR A 130 11.66 -13.27 -13.80
CA TYR A 130 11.35 -12.84 -15.17
C TYR A 130 12.11 -11.58 -15.57
N ALA A 131 12.21 -10.60 -14.66
CA ALA A 131 12.95 -9.37 -14.91
C ALA A 131 14.44 -9.63 -15.21
N LYS A 132 15.09 -10.50 -14.43
CA LYS A 132 16.49 -10.92 -14.67
C LYS A 132 16.64 -11.74 -15.95
N LYS A 133 15.61 -12.46 -16.39
CA LYS A 133 15.56 -13.16 -17.70
C LYS A 133 15.21 -12.23 -18.86
N ARG A 134 15.09 -10.91 -18.64
CA ARG A 134 14.72 -9.89 -19.62
C ARG A 134 13.32 -10.09 -20.22
N ILE A 135 12.42 -10.66 -19.45
CA ILE A 135 11.01 -10.85 -19.80
C ILE A 135 10.21 -9.71 -19.18
N ILE A 136 9.43 -9.00 -20.00
CA ILE A 136 8.44 -8.03 -19.53
C ILE A 136 7.13 -8.80 -19.31
N THR A 137 6.70 -8.87 -18.05
CA THR A 137 5.43 -9.52 -17.71
C THR A 137 4.24 -8.57 -17.93
N PRO A 138 3.01 -9.08 -18.01
CA PRO A 138 1.81 -8.24 -18.01
C PRO A 138 1.74 -7.29 -16.81
N GLU A 139 2.20 -7.74 -15.65
CA GLU A 139 2.26 -6.94 -14.42
C GLU A 139 3.21 -5.75 -14.58
N MET A 140 4.38 -5.93 -15.19
CA MET A 140 5.35 -4.85 -15.44
C MET A 140 4.82 -3.79 -16.40
N GLU A 141 4.13 -4.19 -17.46
CA GLU A 141 3.48 -3.26 -18.37
C GLU A 141 2.30 -2.54 -17.71
N TYR A 142 1.50 -3.28 -16.94
CA TYR A 142 0.37 -2.72 -16.19
C TYR A 142 0.80 -1.56 -15.28
N VAL A 143 1.84 -1.77 -14.47
CA VAL A 143 2.33 -0.72 -13.56
C VAL A 143 2.98 0.44 -14.29
N ALA A 144 3.66 0.21 -15.41
CA ALA A 144 4.22 1.29 -16.21
C ALA A 144 3.13 2.24 -16.72
N ILE A 145 2.02 1.70 -17.22
CA ILE A 145 0.86 2.48 -17.68
C ILE A 145 0.22 3.25 -16.49
N ARG A 146 0.05 2.61 -15.34
CA ARG A 146 -0.52 3.25 -14.14
C ARG A 146 0.32 4.43 -13.65
N GLU A 147 1.64 4.29 -13.66
CA GLU A 147 2.57 5.32 -13.17
C GLU A 147 2.67 6.53 -14.12
N ASN A 148 2.40 6.32 -15.40
CA ASN A 148 2.49 7.39 -16.40
C ASN A 148 1.31 8.36 -16.39
N GLN A 149 0.15 8.00 -15.86
CA GLN A 149 -1.06 8.83 -15.82
C GLN A 149 -1.34 9.56 -17.15
N GLN A 150 -1.46 10.90 -17.15
CA GLN A 150 -1.74 11.72 -18.34
C GLN A 150 -0.47 12.35 -18.96
N ILE A 151 0.69 11.78 -18.74
CA ILE A 151 1.96 12.43 -19.10
C ILE A 151 2.04 12.73 -20.59
N GLU A 152 1.68 11.78 -21.46
CA GLU A 152 1.73 11.94 -22.90
C GLU A 152 0.77 13.00 -23.41
N ALA A 153 -0.45 13.08 -22.87
CA ALA A 153 -1.45 14.07 -23.25
C ALA A 153 -1.03 15.51 -22.92
N LEU A 154 -0.04 15.68 -22.05
CA LEU A 154 0.53 16.97 -21.66
C LEU A 154 1.85 17.28 -22.36
N GLY A 155 2.32 16.42 -23.24
CA GLY A 155 3.62 16.55 -23.91
C GLY A 155 4.81 16.40 -22.96
N LEU A 156 4.60 15.85 -21.76
CA LEU A 156 5.66 15.60 -20.81
C LEU A 156 6.42 14.32 -21.15
N LYS A 157 7.71 14.32 -20.83
CA LYS A 157 8.57 13.17 -21.03
C LYS A 157 8.51 12.26 -19.78
N SER A 158 8.11 11.01 -19.96
CA SER A 158 8.22 10.00 -18.91
C SER A 158 9.38 9.05 -19.17
N TYR A 159 10.06 8.63 -18.10
CA TYR A 159 11.05 7.57 -18.12
C TYR A 159 10.46 6.22 -17.71
N ILE A 160 9.20 6.18 -17.22
CA ILE A 160 8.57 4.98 -16.68
C ILE A 160 7.99 4.15 -17.82
N THR A 161 8.87 3.36 -18.45
CA THR A 161 8.51 2.39 -19.50
C THR A 161 8.45 0.98 -18.91
N PRO A 162 7.80 0.00 -19.57
CA PRO A 162 7.83 -1.39 -19.12
C PRO A 162 9.26 -1.94 -18.97
N GLU A 163 10.19 -1.54 -19.83
CA GLU A 163 11.61 -1.89 -19.73
C GLU A 163 12.30 -1.21 -18.53
N PHE A 164 11.93 0.03 -18.20
CA PHE A 164 12.42 0.69 -17.01
C PHE A 164 11.95 -0.05 -15.74
N VAL A 165 10.66 -0.40 -15.66
CA VAL A 165 10.08 -1.21 -14.57
C VAL A 165 10.85 -2.52 -14.43
N ARG A 166 11.03 -3.25 -15.54
CA ARG A 166 11.79 -4.51 -15.56
C ARG A 166 13.21 -4.33 -14.99
N LYS A 167 13.93 -3.27 -15.41
CA LYS A 167 15.28 -2.99 -14.92
C LYS A 167 15.35 -2.70 -13.42
N GLU A 168 14.39 -1.93 -12.90
CA GLU A 168 14.34 -1.61 -11.46
C GLU A 168 14.06 -2.88 -10.62
N ILE A 169 13.15 -3.76 -11.09
CA ILE A 169 12.87 -5.06 -10.45
C ILE A 169 14.09 -5.99 -10.52
N ALA A 170 14.71 -6.12 -11.69
CA ALA A 170 15.91 -6.96 -11.87
C ALA A 170 17.07 -6.56 -10.97
N ALA A 171 17.16 -5.27 -10.63
CA ALA A 171 18.17 -4.72 -9.75
C ALA A 171 17.78 -4.73 -8.26
N GLY A 172 16.60 -5.24 -7.90
CA GLY A 172 16.10 -5.28 -6.53
C GLY A 172 15.64 -3.92 -5.97
N ARG A 173 15.57 -2.86 -6.80
CA ARG A 173 15.17 -1.50 -6.37
C ARG A 173 13.68 -1.21 -6.46
N ALA A 174 12.90 -2.17 -6.95
CA ALA A 174 11.45 -2.12 -6.96
C ALA A 174 10.88 -3.53 -6.90
N ILE A 175 9.65 -3.64 -6.39
CA ILE A 175 8.89 -4.89 -6.35
C ILE A 175 7.48 -4.71 -6.89
N ILE A 176 6.92 -5.76 -7.46
CA ILE A 176 5.48 -5.90 -7.75
C ILE A 176 4.99 -7.08 -6.89
N PRO A 177 4.36 -6.84 -5.73
CA PRO A 177 3.75 -7.90 -4.95
C PRO A 177 2.53 -8.43 -5.69
N ALA A 178 2.57 -9.68 -6.13
CA ALA A 178 1.60 -10.21 -7.08
C ALA A 178 1.49 -11.74 -7.01
N ASN A 179 1.10 -12.27 -5.84
CA ASN A 179 0.85 -13.70 -5.68
C ASN A 179 -0.08 -14.22 -6.79
N ILE A 180 0.28 -15.34 -7.39
CA ILE A 180 -0.52 -15.95 -8.46
C ILE A 180 -1.91 -16.42 -7.98
N ASN A 181 -2.11 -16.59 -6.67
CA ASN A 181 -3.38 -16.97 -6.05
C ASN A 181 -4.26 -15.77 -5.63
N HIS A 182 -3.84 -14.54 -5.98
CA HIS A 182 -4.65 -13.32 -5.83
C HIS A 182 -4.89 -12.65 -7.20
N PRO A 183 -5.54 -13.33 -8.14
CA PRO A 183 -5.76 -12.81 -9.50
C PRO A 183 -6.75 -11.64 -9.57
N GLU A 184 -7.46 -11.36 -8.50
CA GLU A 184 -8.37 -10.22 -8.35
C GLU A 184 -7.61 -8.89 -8.20
N ALA A 185 -6.38 -8.91 -7.67
CA ALA A 185 -5.59 -7.70 -7.45
C ALA A 185 -5.08 -7.09 -8.76
N GLU A 186 -5.23 -5.78 -8.86
CA GLU A 186 -4.60 -4.96 -9.89
C GLU A 186 -3.12 -4.74 -9.54
N PRO A 187 -2.16 -5.01 -10.46
CA PRO A 187 -0.74 -4.82 -10.17
C PRO A 187 -0.38 -3.40 -9.74
N MET A 188 0.52 -3.29 -8.78
CA MET A 188 1.10 -2.06 -8.29
C MET A 188 2.60 -2.25 -8.03
N ILE A 189 3.39 -1.19 -8.10
CA ILE A 189 4.83 -1.23 -7.90
C ILE A 189 5.24 -0.41 -6.67
N ILE A 190 6.18 -0.94 -5.90
CA ILE A 190 6.81 -0.27 -4.76
C ILE A 190 8.28 -0.06 -5.09
N GLY A 191 8.72 1.19 -5.19
CA GLY A 191 10.10 1.53 -5.51
C GLY A 191 10.35 3.04 -5.47
N LYS A 192 11.56 3.44 -5.11
CA LYS A 192 11.95 4.86 -4.91
C LYS A 192 11.64 5.77 -6.10
N LYS A 193 11.71 5.23 -7.34
CA LYS A 193 11.55 6.01 -8.58
C LYS A 193 10.11 6.04 -9.11
N PHE A 194 9.17 5.52 -8.34
CA PHE A 194 7.75 5.48 -8.65
C PHE A 194 6.96 6.35 -7.67
N LEU A 195 5.67 6.52 -7.90
CA LEU A 195 4.79 7.18 -6.93
C LEU A 195 4.91 6.51 -5.57
N VAL A 196 4.95 7.30 -4.51
CA VAL A 196 4.94 6.79 -3.14
C VAL A 196 3.63 6.07 -2.87
N LYS A 197 3.71 4.84 -2.37
CA LYS A 197 2.56 4.00 -2.07
C LYS A 197 2.16 4.11 -0.62
N ILE A 198 0.89 3.83 -0.35
CA ILE A 198 0.33 3.85 1.00
C ILE A 198 -0.19 2.46 1.32
N ASN A 199 0.31 1.92 2.42
CA ASN A 199 -0.28 0.74 3.04
C ASN A 199 -1.31 1.15 4.08
N THR A 200 -2.43 0.44 4.12
CA THR A 200 -3.47 0.56 5.14
C THR A 200 -3.57 -0.74 5.93
N ASN A 201 -3.72 -0.62 7.25
CA ASN A 201 -3.89 -1.77 8.12
C ASN A 201 -5.36 -1.94 8.48
N ILE A 202 -5.84 -3.16 8.39
CA ILE A 202 -7.13 -3.61 8.92
C ILE A 202 -6.89 -4.86 9.75
N GLY A 203 -7.92 -5.37 10.37
CA GLY A 203 -7.88 -6.64 11.08
C GLY A 203 -8.82 -6.64 12.27
N ASN A 204 -9.39 -7.82 12.54
CA ASN A 204 -10.19 -8.05 13.72
C ASN A 204 -9.29 -8.28 14.96
N SER A 205 -9.89 -8.11 16.11
CA SER A 205 -9.30 -8.52 17.38
C SER A 205 -10.28 -9.38 18.15
N ALA A 206 -9.82 -10.06 19.20
CA ALA A 206 -10.68 -10.86 20.06
C ALA A 206 -11.85 -10.08 20.70
N LEU A 207 -11.82 -8.74 20.62
CA LEU A 207 -12.81 -7.85 21.25
C LEU A 207 -13.76 -7.18 20.24
N SER A 208 -13.46 -7.16 18.96
CA SER A 208 -14.29 -6.44 17.97
C SER A 208 -14.02 -6.81 16.52
N SER A 209 -15.03 -6.56 15.67
CA SER A 209 -15.05 -6.66 14.21
C SER A 209 -15.33 -8.05 13.64
N GLY A 210 -16.36 -8.13 12.80
CA GLY A 210 -16.72 -9.30 12.03
C GLY A 210 -16.20 -9.25 10.60
N ILE A 211 -16.38 -10.36 9.83
CA ILE A 211 -15.94 -10.48 8.43
C ILE A 211 -16.48 -9.32 7.56
N ASP A 212 -17.78 -9.01 7.68
CA ASP A 212 -18.42 -7.95 6.88
C ASP A 212 -17.81 -6.57 7.14
N GLU A 213 -17.47 -6.27 8.39
CA GLU A 213 -16.85 -5.00 8.76
C GLU A 213 -15.43 -4.89 8.21
N GLU A 214 -14.65 -5.98 8.22
CA GLU A 214 -13.30 -5.98 7.64
C GLU A 214 -13.33 -5.81 6.13
N ILE A 215 -14.27 -6.46 5.43
CA ILE A 215 -14.48 -6.25 3.99
C ILE A 215 -14.86 -4.79 3.71
N GLU A 216 -15.75 -4.21 4.52
CA GLU A 216 -16.15 -2.82 4.36
C GLU A 216 -14.98 -1.86 4.57
N LYS A 217 -14.15 -2.07 5.59
CA LYS A 217 -12.92 -1.28 5.82
C LYS A 217 -11.93 -1.42 4.68
N ALA A 218 -11.75 -2.61 4.12
CA ALA A 218 -10.88 -2.86 2.96
C ALA A 218 -11.35 -2.05 1.73
N ILE A 219 -12.62 -2.14 1.38
CA ILE A 219 -13.21 -1.39 0.25
C ILE A 219 -13.12 0.13 0.50
N TRP A 220 -13.36 0.55 1.73
CA TRP A 220 -13.27 1.97 2.14
C TRP A 220 -11.85 2.51 2.01
N SER A 221 -10.84 1.74 2.40
CA SER A 221 -9.44 2.06 2.18
C SER A 221 -9.13 2.29 0.69
N CYS A 222 -9.56 1.35 -0.16
CA CYS A 222 -9.38 1.46 -1.62
C CYS A 222 -10.07 2.71 -2.19
N LYS A 223 -11.24 3.10 -1.68
CA LYS A 223 -11.93 4.34 -2.08
C LYS A 223 -11.06 5.57 -1.89
N TRP A 224 -10.37 5.66 -0.77
CA TRP A 224 -9.58 6.85 -0.39
C TRP A 224 -8.15 6.82 -0.91
N GLY A 225 -7.72 5.73 -1.52
CA GLY A 225 -6.44 5.66 -2.20
C GLY A 225 -5.39 4.79 -1.51
N GLY A 226 -5.78 3.87 -0.62
CA GLY A 226 -4.89 2.83 -0.12
C GLY A 226 -4.38 1.98 -1.29
N ASP A 227 -3.06 1.91 -1.44
CA ASP A 227 -2.40 1.22 -2.56
C ASP A 227 -2.16 -0.26 -2.24
N THR A 228 -2.04 -0.59 -0.97
CA THR A 228 -2.00 -1.95 -0.42
C THR A 228 -2.79 -2.03 0.88
N LEU A 229 -3.11 -3.24 1.28
CA LEU A 229 -3.82 -3.55 2.50
C LEU A 229 -3.04 -4.59 3.29
N MET A 230 -2.85 -4.40 4.60
CA MET A 230 -2.38 -5.46 5.48
C MET A 230 -3.50 -5.93 6.41
N ASP A 231 -3.71 -7.24 6.44
CA ASP A 231 -4.55 -7.90 7.44
C ASP A 231 -3.71 -8.26 8.67
N LEU A 232 -3.94 -7.53 9.76
CA LEU A 232 -3.28 -7.69 11.05
C LEU A 232 -4.18 -8.40 12.07
N SER A 233 -5.13 -9.20 11.61
CA SER A 233 -6.07 -9.93 12.47
C SER A 233 -5.37 -10.79 13.51
N THR A 234 -5.88 -10.71 14.75
CA THR A 234 -5.43 -11.47 15.92
C THR A 234 -6.60 -12.13 16.66
N GLY A 235 -7.82 -11.99 16.15
CA GLY A 235 -9.04 -12.60 16.70
C GLY A 235 -9.29 -14.01 16.15
N ASP A 236 -10.54 -14.47 16.30
CA ASP A 236 -10.95 -15.79 15.82
C ASP A 236 -11.14 -15.81 14.29
N ASN A 237 -11.03 -17.01 13.71
CA ASN A 237 -11.33 -17.27 12.29
C ASN A 237 -10.52 -16.41 11.31
N ILE A 238 -9.24 -16.19 11.61
CA ILE A 238 -8.31 -15.43 10.77
C ILE A 238 -8.27 -16.00 9.35
N HIS A 239 -8.27 -17.33 9.20
CA HIS A 239 -8.24 -18.01 7.90
C HIS A 239 -9.44 -17.61 7.01
N GLU A 240 -10.66 -17.72 7.52
CA GLU A 240 -11.89 -17.41 6.78
C GLU A 240 -12.00 -15.91 6.50
N THR A 241 -11.74 -15.07 7.51
CA THR A 241 -11.75 -13.61 7.37
C THR A 241 -10.81 -13.15 6.25
N ARG A 242 -9.59 -13.66 6.23
CA ARG A 242 -8.59 -13.34 5.20
C ARG A 242 -9.03 -13.78 3.81
N GLU A 243 -9.63 -14.98 3.67
CA GLU A 243 -10.14 -15.44 2.38
C GLU A 243 -11.20 -14.46 1.81
N TRP A 244 -12.15 -14.02 2.63
CA TRP A 244 -13.14 -13.04 2.23
C TRP A 244 -12.51 -11.71 1.82
N ILE A 245 -11.51 -11.23 2.56
CA ILE A 245 -10.82 -9.97 2.24
C ILE A 245 -10.10 -10.11 0.91
N ILE A 246 -9.28 -11.16 0.70
CA ILE A 246 -8.52 -11.38 -0.53
C ILE A 246 -9.44 -11.41 -1.75
N ARG A 247 -10.53 -12.19 -1.69
CA ARG A 247 -11.47 -12.32 -2.82
C ARG A 247 -12.19 -11.01 -3.16
N ASN A 248 -12.22 -10.04 -2.26
CA ASN A 248 -12.87 -8.74 -2.41
C ASN A 248 -11.90 -7.55 -2.45
N CYS A 249 -10.60 -7.78 -2.48
CA CYS A 249 -9.58 -6.74 -2.47
C CYS A 249 -8.97 -6.53 -3.86
N PRO A 250 -9.07 -5.33 -4.45
CA PRO A 250 -8.50 -5.04 -5.76
C PRO A 250 -7.03 -4.59 -5.70
N VAL A 251 -6.44 -4.50 -4.49
CA VAL A 251 -5.05 -4.10 -4.27
C VAL A 251 -4.27 -5.24 -3.62
N PRO A 252 -2.93 -5.28 -3.76
CA PRO A 252 -2.12 -6.29 -3.09
C PRO A 252 -2.35 -6.31 -1.58
N MET A 253 -2.36 -7.49 -1.00
CA MET A 253 -2.58 -7.73 0.42
C MET A 253 -1.36 -8.35 1.09
N GLY A 254 -0.97 -7.78 2.25
CA GLY A 254 0.09 -8.29 3.11
C GLY A 254 -0.44 -8.84 4.42
N THR A 255 0.39 -9.63 5.10
CA THR A 255 0.12 -10.15 6.45
C THR A 255 1.39 -10.21 7.28
N VAL A 256 1.23 -10.47 8.58
CA VAL A 256 2.31 -10.81 9.51
C VAL A 256 2.08 -12.25 10.01
N PRO A 257 2.62 -13.28 9.33
CA PRO A 257 2.23 -14.67 9.56
C PRO A 257 2.44 -15.17 11.00
N ILE A 258 3.37 -14.58 11.74
CA ILE A 258 3.64 -14.95 13.13
C ILE A 258 2.42 -14.71 14.06
N TYR A 259 1.50 -13.79 13.69
CA TYR A 259 0.29 -13.54 14.48
C TYR A 259 -0.67 -14.73 14.42
N GLN A 260 -0.90 -15.28 13.23
CA GLN A 260 -1.71 -16.48 13.07
C GLN A 260 -1.00 -17.73 13.61
N ALA A 261 0.32 -17.83 13.46
CA ALA A 261 1.08 -18.92 14.05
C ALA A 261 0.93 -18.92 15.59
N LEU A 262 0.95 -17.75 16.22
CA LEU A 262 0.72 -17.61 17.66
C LEU A 262 -0.73 -17.94 18.06
N GLU A 263 -1.72 -17.56 17.22
CA GLU A 263 -3.12 -17.94 17.44
C GLU A 263 -3.30 -19.46 17.41
N LYS A 264 -2.68 -20.16 16.46
CA LYS A 264 -2.72 -21.64 16.36
C LYS A 264 -2.21 -22.36 17.61
N VAL A 265 -1.37 -21.73 18.40
CA VAL A 265 -0.88 -22.23 19.69
C VAL A 265 -1.54 -21.55 20.90
N ASN A 266 -2.75 -20.97 20.71
CA ASN A 266 -3.51 -20.31 21.76
C ASN A 266 -2.74 -19.21 22.51
N GLY A 267 -1.89 -18.46 21.81
CA GLY A 267 -1.11 -17.37 22.36
C GLY A 267 0.11 -17.78 23.19
N LYS A 268 0.45 -19.04 23.23
CA LYS A 268 1.61 -19.56 23.97
C LYS A 268 2.87 -19.48 23.13
N VAL A 269 3.71 -18.49 23.42
CA VAL A 269 4.96 -18.25 22.66
C VAL A 269 5.91 -19.44 22.73
N GLU A 270 5.95 -20.14 23.87
CA GLU A 270 6.74 -21.35 24.08
C GLU A 270 6.37 -22.52 23.17
N ASP A 271 5.13 -22.58 22.68
CA ASP A 271 4.65 -23.66 21.82
C ASP A 271 4.86 -23.35 20.30
N LEU A 272 5.35 -22.14 19.96
CA LEU A 272 5.70 -21.81 18.58
C LEU A 272 6.88 -22.66 18.08
N SER A 273 6.76 -23.15 16.84
CA SER A 273 7.83 -23.88 16.18
C SER A 273 7.96 -23.48 14.70
N TRP A 274 9.09 -23.85 14.11
CA TRP A 274 9.31 -23.69 12.68
C TRP A 274 8.24 -24.40 11.84
N GLU A 275 7.84 -25.60 12.23
CA GLU A 275 6.85 -26.41 11.50
C GLU A 275 5.49 -25.73 11.43
N ILE A 276 5.01 -25.18 12.56
CA ILE A 276 3.75 -24.42 12.62
C ILE A 276 3.86 -23.16 11.76
N TYR A 277 4.96 -22.45 11.86
CA TYR A 277 5.19 -21.24 11.09
C TYR A 277 5.30 -21.55 9.59
N ARG A 278 6.03 -22.58 9.21
CA ARG A 278 6.17 -23.04 7.82
C ARG A 278 4.81 -23.39 7.21
N ASP A 279 3.97 -24.15 7.91
CA ASP A 279 2.62 -24.47 7.44
C ASP A 279 1.74 -23.22 7.29
N THR A 280 1.90 -22.24 8.20
CA THR A 280 1.20 -20.94 8.13
C THR A 280 1.62 -20.14 6.90
N LEU A 281 2.89 -20.12 6.53
CA LEU A 281 3.35 -19.47 5.29
C LEU A 281 2.72 -20.11 4.05
N ILE A 282 2.71 -21.45 3.99
CA ILE A 282 2.13 -22.20 2.87
C ILE A 282 0.63 -21.92 2.77
N GLU A 283 -0.10 -21.98 3.88
CA GLU A 283 -1.53 -21.69 3.96
C GLU A 283 -1.85 -20.31 3.38
N GLN A 284 -1.15 -19.28 3.85
CA GLN A 284 -1.41 -17.91 3.44
C GLN A 284 -0.99 -17.65 1.98
N ALA A 285 0.07 -18.29 1.52
CA ALA A 285 0.49 -18.21 0.11
C ALA A 285 -0.53 -18.88 -0.82
N GLU A 286 -1.09 -20.02 -0.42
CA GLU A 286 -2.15 -20.73 -1.15
C GLU A 286 -3.46 -19.93 -1.20
N GLN A 287 -3.77 -19.16 -0.15
CA GLN A 287 -4.91 -18.24 -0.15
C GLN A 287 -4.72 -17.03 -1.07
N GLY A 288 -3.48 -16.58 -1.26
CA GLY A 288 -3.19 -15.48 -2.17
C GLY A 288 -2.60 -14.21 -1.51
N VAL A 289 -2.04 -14.30 -0.32
CA VAL A 289 -1.34 -13.16 0.29
C VAL A 289 -0.15 -12.77 -0.58
N ASP A 290 -0.01 -11.49 -0.91
CA ASP A 290 0.96 -10.99 -1.89
C ASP A 290 2.34 -10.71 -1.29
N TYR A 291 2.41 -10.38 0.01
CA TYR A 291 3.67 -10.18 0.72
C TYR A 291 3.53 -10.48 2.22
N PHE A 292 4.61 -10.98 2.80
CA PHE A 292 4.69 -11.29 4.23
C PHE A 292 5.68 -10.41 4.95
N THR A 293 5.26 -9.81 6.08
CA THR A 293 6.19 -9.20 7.04
C THR A 293 6.77 -10.28 7.94
N ILE A 294 8.10 -10.44 7.89
CA ILE A 294 8.86 -11.49 8.59
C ILE A 294 10.00 -10.86 9.36
N HIS A 295 9.94 -10.93 10.70
CA HIS A 295 10.93 -10.33 11.61
C HIS A 295 12.20 -11.19 11.74
N ALA A 296 12.82 -11.52 10.60
CA ALA A 296 14.00 -12.38 10.54
C ALA A 296 15.31 -11.63 10.87
N GLY A 297 15.32 -10.30 10.82
CA GLY A 297 16.52 -9.49 11.13
C GLY A 297 16.85 -9.37 12.61
N LEU A 298 15.89 -9.67 13.48
CA LEU A 298 16.06 -9.65 14.93
C LEU A 298 16.88 -10.86 15.40
N LEU A 299 18.06 -10.63 15.97
CA LEU A 299 18.92 -11.66 16.56
C LEU A 299 19.01 -11.52 18.08
N ARG A 300 19.35 -12.60 18.79
CA ARG A 300 19.53 -12.60 20.27
C ARG A 300 20.46 -11.48 20.74
N LYS A 301 21.60 -11.34 20.09
CA LYS A 301 22.60 -10.30 20.41
C LYS A 301 22.08 -8.86 20.28
N HIS A 302 21.02 -8.65 19.49
CA HIS A 302 20.44 -7.32 19.32
C HIS A 302 19.47 -6.94 20.45
N VAL A 303 18.85 -7.92 21.12
CA VAL A 303 17.89 -7.70 22.20
C VAL A 303 18.52 -6.92 23.36
N GLU A 304 19.76 -7.26 23.72
CA GLU A 304 20.49 -6.58 24.80
C GLU A 304 20.69 -5.07 24.52
N LEU A 305 20.79 -4.67 23.26
CA LEU A 305 20.95 -3.27 22.87
C LEU A 305 19.71 -2.42 23.17
N THR A 306 18.58 -3.03 23.46
CA THR A 306 17.33 -2.31 23.80
C THR A 306 17.22 -1.93 25.27
N ALA A 307 18.15 -2.38 26.13
CA ALA A 307 18.08 -2.20 27.59
C ALA A 307 18.02 -0.73 28.05
N THR A 308 18.53 0.20 27.24
CA THR A 308 18.55 1.63 27.56
C THR A 308 17.40 2.42 26.93
N ARG A 309 16.51 1.76 26.17
CA ARG A 309 15.38 2.40 25.51
C ARG A 309 14.31 2.84 26.52
N LEU A 310 13.63 3.94 26.19
CA LEU A 310 12.44 4.37 26.93
C LEU A 310 11.27 3.41 26.73
N THR A 311 11.13 2.86 25.53
CA THR A 311 9.96 2.06 25.12
C THR A 311 10.25 0.58 24.86
N GLY A 312 11.49 0.13 25.03
CA GLY A 312 11.89 -1.26 24.85
C GLY A 312 11.66 -1.77 23.42
N ILE A 313 10.95 -2.91 23.27
CA ILE A 313 10.60 -3.53 22.00
C ILE A 313 9.10 -3.34 21.77
N VAL A 314 8.72 -2.44 20.87
CA VAL A 314 7.31 -2.08 20.59
C VAL A 314 6.70 -2.84 19.41
N SER A 315 7.51 -3.47 18.55
CA SER A 315 7.01 -4.35 17.50
C SER A 315 6.38 -5.60 18.09
N ARG A 316 5.13 -5.91 17.71
CA ARG A 316 4.46 -7.14 18.17
C ARG A 316 5.22 -8.39 17.72
N GLY A 317 5.60 -8.46 16.44
CA GLY A 317 6.38 -9.58 15.92
C GLY A 317 7.79 -9.66 16.55
N GLY A 318 8.43 -8.50 16.73
CA GLY A 318 9.72 -8.41 17.40
C GLY A 318 9.68 -8.89 18.85
N SER A 319 8.67 -8.48 19.62
CA SER A 319 8.52 -8.91 21.04
C SER A 319 8.18 -10.39 21.17
N ILE A 320 7.36 -10.95 20.27
CA ILE A 320 7.06 -12.39 20.23
C ILE A 320 8.37 -13.17 20.00
N MET A 321 9.18 -12.79 19.00
CA MET A 321 10.42 -13.49 18.69
C MET A 321 11.49 -13.30 19.77
N ALA A 322 11.61 -12.09 20.34
CA ALA A 322 12.53 -11.86 21.48
C ALA A 322 12.18 -12.74 22.67
N LYS A 323 10.88 -12.86 23.00
CA LYS A 323 10.43 -13.76 24.08
C LYS A 323 10.68 -15.23 23.74
N TRP A 324 10.40 -15.64 22.50
CA TRP A 324 10.66 -17.02 22.04
C TRP A 324 12.15 -17.39 22.19
N MET A 325 13.05 -16.54 21.70
CA MET A 325 14.51 -16.74 21.81
C MET A 325 14.98 -16.85 23.26
N GLN A 326 14.36 -16.07 24.15
CA GLN A 326 14.67 -16.11 25.59
C GLN A 326 14.20 -17.42 26.24
N LEU A 327 13.00 -17.91 25.89
CA LEU A 327 12.41 -19.12 26.47
C LEU A 327 13.12 -20.39 26.02
N HIS A 328 13.53 -20.44 24.76
CA HIS A 328 14.18 -21.62 24.18
C HIS A 328 15.71 -21.62 24.29
N ASP A 329 16.29 -20.48 24.66
CA ASP A 329 17.75 -20.26 24.62
C ASP A 329 18.35 -20.50 23.22
N GLU A 330 17.56 -20.25 22.16
CA GLU A 330 17.91 -20.46 20.76
C GLU A 330 17.88 -19.16 19.96
N GLU A 331 18.50 -19.15 18.77
CA GLU A 331 18.43 -18.03 17.83
C GLU A 331 17.07 -18.03 17.11
N ASN A 332 16.65 -16.85 16.68
CA ASN A 332 15.42 -16.61 15.92
C ASN A 332 15.24 -17.62 14.77
N PHE A 333 14.23 -18.48 14.85
CA PHE A 333 13.99 -19.50 13.81
C PHE A 333 13.62 -18.88 12.46
N LEU A 334 13.09 -17.65 12.41
CA LEU A 334 12.84 -16.95 11.18
C LEU A 334 14.14 -16.58 10.45
N TYR A 335 15.21 -16.33 11.21
CA TYR A 335 16.55 -16.09 10.68
C TYR A 335 17.21 -17.40 10.23
N THR A 336 17.21 -18.41 11.09
CA THR A 336 17.92 -19.68 10.80
C THR A 336 17.29 -20.45 9.64
N HIS A 337 15.97 -20.30 9.39
CA HIS A 337 15.23 -20.91 8.27
C HIS A 337 14.91 -19.93 7.13
N PHE A 338 15.60 -18.79 7.06
CA PHE A 338 15.24 -17.75 6.08
C PHE A 338 15.37 -18.23 4.62
N ALA A 339 16.34 -19.08 4.33
CA ALA A 339 16.48 -19.66 2.99
C ALA A 339 15.28 -20.57 2.62
N GLU A 340 14.78 -21.36 3.59
CA GLU A 340 13.59 -22.20 3.39
C GLU A 340 12.31 -21.36 3.24
N ILE A 341 12.23 -20.24 3.96
CA ILE A 341 11.16 -19.26 3.77
C ILE A 341 11.17 -18.76 2.32
N CYS A 342 12.32 -18.38 1.79
CA CYS A 342 12.45 -17.93 0.40
C CYS A 342 12.03 -19.00 -0.63
N GLU A 343 12.30 -20.29 -0.35
CA GLU A 343 11.84 -21.41 -1.19
C GLU A 343 10.30 -21.47 -1.28
N ILE A 344 9.62 -21.21 -0.17
CA ILE A 344 8.15 -21.15 -0.14
C ILE A 344 7.67 -19.93 -0.94
N LEU A 345 8.23 -18.76 -0.68
CA LEU A 345 7.79 -17.49 -1.29
C LEU A 345 7.92 -17.51 -2.81
N LYS A 346 9.05 -18.00 -3.35
CA LYS A 346 9.28 -18.05 -4.80
C LYS A 346 8.32 -18.96 -5.55
N ALA A 347 7.74 -19.96 -4.84
CA ALA A 347 6.81 -20.89 -5.45
C ALA A 347 5.45 -20.28 -5.77
N TYR A 348 5.10 -19.14 -5.16
CA TYR A 348 3.80 -18.47 -5.30
C TYR A 348 3.91 -17.01 -5.77
N ASP A 349 5.13 -16.51 -6.02
CA ASP A 349 5.43 -15.08 -6.30
C ASP A 349 5.00 -14.17 -5.13
N VAL A 350 5.29 -14.57 -3.91
CA VAL A 350 5.10 -13.77 -2.70
C VAL A 350 6.36 -12.94 -2.44
N ALA A 351 6.21 -11.65 -2.20
CA ALA A 351 7.31 -10.79 -1.77
C ALA A 351 7.55 -10.90 -0.26
N VAL A 352 8.77 -10.64 0.19
CA VAL A 352 9.07 -10.52 1.62
C VAL A 352 9.23 -9.05 2.02
N SER A 353 8.50 -8.65 3.06
CA SER A 353 8.77 -7.46 3.85
C SER A 353 9.59 -7.90 5.05
N ILE A 354 10.89 -7.60 5.06
CA ILE A 354 11.72 -7.94 6.21
C ILE A 354 11.36 -6.96 7.33
N GLY A 355 10.74 -7.50 8.40
CA GLY A 355 10.12 -6.72 9.46
C GLY A 355 11.14 -6.10 10.42
N ASP A 356 10.87 -4.88 10.88
CA ASP A 356 11.68 -4.15 11.84
C ASP A 356 11.25 -4.45 13.29
N GLY A 357 11.65 -5.59 13.80
CA GLY A 357 11.35 -6.03 15.18
C GLY A 357 11.87 -5.10 16.26
N LEU A 358 12.93 -4.35 15.97
CA LEU A 358 13.56 -3.39 16.88
C LEU A 358 13.36 -1.93 16.45
N ARG A 359 12.28 -1.61 15.71
CA ARG A 359 11.93 -0.21 15.44
C ARG A 359 11.77 0.59 16.73
N PRO A 360 12.19 1.88 16.77
CA PRO A 360 12.00 2.72 17.94
C PRO A 360 10.50 2.99 18.19
N GLY A 361 10.10 2.98 19.45
CA GLY A 361 8.74 3.33 19.89
C GLY A 361 8.61 4.75 20.44
N SER A 362 9.70 5.50 20.38
CA SER A 362 9.75 6.93 20.76
C SER A 362 10.82 7.64 19.92
N ILE A 363 10.69 8.96 19.77
CA ILE A 363 11.72 9.76 19.08
C ILE A 363 13.06 9.76 19.83
N TYR A 364 13.06 9.50 21.14
CA TYR A 364 14.29 9.37 21.94
C TYR A 364 15.13 8.17 21.49
N ASP A 365 14.48 7.03 21.22
CA ASP A 365 15.12 5.78 20.83
C ASP A 365 15.52 5.74 19.35
N ALA A 366 15.17 6.76 18.56
CA ALA A 366 15.40 6.80 17.11
C ALA A 366 16.87 6.74 16.72
N ASN A 367 17.20 5.91 15.73
CA ASN A 367 18.55 5.69 15.18
C ASN A 367 19.54 5.15 16.23
N ASP A 368 19.06 4.36 17.17
CA ASP A 368 19.91 3.72 18.16
C ASP A 368 20.66 2.48 17.61
N ALA A 369 21.54 1.95 18.41
CA ALA A 369 22.35 0.79 18.05
C ALA A 369 21.50 -0.47 17.77
N ALA A 370 20.39 -0.67 18.50
CA ALA A 370 19.49 -1.79 18.31
C ALA A 370 18.81 -1.75 16.95
N GLN A 371 18.26 -0.60 16.56
CA GLN A 371 17.62 -0.39 15.27
C GLN A 371 18.59 -0.65 14.12
N PHE A 372 19.78 -0.08 14.16
CA PHE A 372 20.73 -0.22 13.06
C PHE A 372 21.40 -1.61 13.01
N ALA A 373 21.60 -2.27 14.15
CA ALA A 373 22.09 -3.66 14.15
C ALA A 373 21.12 -4.62 13.45
N GLU A 374 19.81 -4.49 13.70
CA GLU A 374 18.79 -5.24 12.99
C GLU A 374 18.78 -4.87 11.49
N LEU A 375 18.83 -3.57 11.15
CA LEU A 375 18.83 -3.09 9.76
C LEU A 375 19.99 -3.70 8.95
N HIS A 376 21.18 -3.81 9.51
CA HIS A 376 22.33 -4.46 8.85
C HIS A 376 22.05 -5.95 8.58
N THR A 377 21.45 -6.66 9.53
CA THR A 377 21.04 -8.07 9.33
C THR A 377 19.96 -8.18 8.25
N MET A 378 19.00 -7.23 8.19
CA MET A 378 18.01 -7.18 7.10
C MET A 378 18.69 -7.03 5.73
N GLY A 379 19.80 -6.28 5.66
CA GLY A 379 20.61 -6.14 4.45
C GLY A 379 21.29 -7.46 4.04
N GLU A 380 21.77 -8.26 4.98
CA GLU A 380 22.32 -9.60 4.73
C GLU A 380 21.24 -10.54 4.19
N LEU A 381 20.07 -10.57 4.83
CA LEU A 381 18.92 -11.36 4.42
C LEU A 381 18.39 -10.96 3.03
N THR A 382 18.48 -9.69 2.68
CA THR A 382 18.11 -9.18 1.34
C THR A 382 18.90 -9.88 0.24
N LYS A 383 20.21 -10.11 0.43
CA LYS A 383 21.03 -10.82 -0.55
C LYS A 383 20.60 -12.27 -0.70
N ILE A 384 20.33 -12.96 0.42
CA ILE A 384 19.85 -14.36 0.41
C ILE A 384 18.53 -14.47 -0.37
N ALA A 385 17.60 -13.55 -0.15
CA ALA A 385 16.34 -13.51 -0.89
C ALA A 385 16.55 -13.27 -2.40
N TRP A 386 17.42 -12.32 -2.76
CA TRP A 386 17.71 -12.02 -4.17
C TRP A 386 18.44 -13.14 -4.93
N GLU A 387 19.25 -13.95 -4.24
CA GLU A 387 19.86 -15.15 -4.81
C GLU A 387 18.81 -16.16 -5.22
N GLN A 388 17.69 -16.21 -4.51
CA GLN A 388 16.53 -17.03 -4.84
C GLN A 388 15.46 -16.32 -5.68
N PHE A 389 15.74 -15.11 -6.14
CA PHE A 389 14.83 -14.25 -6.92
C PHE A 389 13.57 -13.83 -6.16
N VAL A 390 13.57 -13.83 -4.84
CA VAL A 390 12.47 -13.32 -4.03
C VAL A 390 12.57 -11.79 -3.98
N GLN A 391 11.46 -11.11 -4.23
CA GLN A 391 11.35 -9.66 -4.14
C GLN A 391 11.34 -9.23 -2.67
N VAL A 392 12.08 -8.15 -2.34
CA VAL A 392 12.27 -7.68 -0.96
C VAL A 392 11.83 -6.23 -0.83
N ILE A 393 11.09 -5.92 0.24
CA ILE A 393 10.98 -4.59 0.83
C ILE A 393 11.51 -4.64 2.27
N ILE A 394 12.00 -3.53 2.76
CA ILE A 394 12.55 -3.39 4.10
C ILE A 394 11.59 -2.56 4.94
N GLU A 395 11.13 -3.10 6.04
CA GLU A 395 10.32 -2.35 7.00
C GLU A 395 11.20 -1.37 7.79
N GLY A 396 10.64 -0.23 8.21
CA GLY A 396 11.39 0.82 8.86
C GLY A 396 10.61 1.60 9.91
N PRO A 397 11.27 2.58 10.57
CA PRO A 397 10.87 3.10 11.86
C PRO A 397 9.53 3.84 11.86
N GLY A 398 8.89 3.82 13.05
CA GLY A 398 7.65 4.53 13.33
C GLY A 398 7.82 5.86 14.07
N HIS A 399 8.96 6.11 14.74
CA HIS A 399 9.23 7.31 15.51
C HIS A 399 10.63 7.83 15.21
N VAL A 400 10.74 8.93 14.45
CA VAL A 400 12.02 9.56 14.11
C VAL A 400 11.85 11.07 14.06
N PRO A 401 12.57 11.85 14.86
CA PRO A 401 12.51 13.31 14.79
C PRO A 401 13.09 13.77 13.44
N MET A 402 12.58 14.90 12.94
CA MET A 402 12.87 15.39 11.57
C MET A 402 14.36 15.45 11.23
N ASN A 403 15.21 15.85 12.17
CA ASN A 403 16.65 15.98 11.97
C ASN A 403 17.40 14.65 11.77
N LYS A 404 16.81 13.51 12.21
CA LYS A 404 17.39 12.17 12.06
C LYS A 404 16.86 11.39 10.84
N ILE A 405 15.81 11.87 10.18
CA ILE A 405 15.16 11.16 9.05
C ILE A 405 16.13 10.93 7.88
N HIS A 406 16.93 11.93 7.53
CA HIS A 406 17.87 11.80 6.40
C HIS A 406 18.95 10.75 6.67
N GLU A 407 19.50 10.72 7.89
CA GLU A 407 20.47 9.72 8.34
C GLU A 407 19.85 8.31 8.27
N ASN A 408 18.65 8.12 8.81
CA ASN A 408 17.94 6.85 8.78
C ASN A 408 17.76 6.32 7.35
N MET A 409 17.33 7.18 6.43
CA MET A 409 17.15 6.80 5.03
C MET A 409 18.47 6.45 4.35
N LYS A 410 19.55 7.19 4.63
CA LYS A 410 20.89 6.90 4.08
C LYS A 410 21.39 5.54 4.56
N GLU A 411 21.26 5.27 5.85
CA GLU A 411 21.69 3.99 6.44
C GLU A 411 20.94 2.82 5.82
N GLN A 412 19.62 2.94 5.65
CA GLN A 412 18.83 1.90 4.97
C GLN A 412 19.31 1.66 3.53
N GLN A 413 19.51 2.72 2.76
CA GLN A 413 19.95 2.55 1.37
C GLN A 413 21.33 1.88 1.27
N TYR A 414 22.22 2.19 2.20
CA TYR A 414 23.53 1.58 2.27
C TYR A 414 23.44 0.12 2.71
N ALA A 415 22.86 -0.14 3.88
CA ALA A 415 22.79 -1.47 4.47
C ALA A 415 21.99 -2.47 3.62
N CYS A 416 20.88 -2.02 3.04
CA CYS A 416 19.95 -2.87 2.29
C CYS A 416 20.08 -2.73 0.76
N HIS A 417 21.22 -2.24 0.26
CA HIS A 417 21.60 -2.26 -1.17
C HIS A 417 20.60 -1.60 -2.11
N GLY A 418 19.83 -0.62 -1.62
CA GLY A 418 18.82 0.11 -2.36
C GLY A 418 17.48 -0.64 -2.52
N ALA A 419 17.25 -1.71 -1.79
CA ALA A 419 15.92 -2.34 -1.67
C ALA A 419 14.88 -1.29 -1.21
N PRO A 420 13.62 -1.35 -1.69
CA PRO A 420 12.60 -0.39 -1.31
C PRO A 420 12.40 -0.34 0.20
N PHE A 421 12.24 0.88 0.73
CA PHE A 421 11.96 1.12 2.15
C PHE A 421 10.49 1.31 2.38
N TYR A 422 9.96 0.70 3.43
CA TYR A 422 8.57 0.75 3.88
C TYR A 422 8.54 1.22 5.34
N THR A 423 8.08 2.43 5.61
CA THR A 423 8.17 3.04 6.95
C THR A 423 6.78 3.27 7.57
N LEU A 424 6.70 3.18 8.89
CA LEU A 424 5.51 3.52 9.66
C LEU A 424 5.53 5.03 9.98
N GLY A 425 5.14 5.86 9.05
CA GLY A 425 5.30 7.30 9.12
C GLY A 425 6.68 7.74 8.62
N PRO A 426 7.57 8.26 9.50
CA PRO A 426 7.55 8.21 10.95
C PRO A 426 6.85 9.38 11.65
N LEU A 427 6.42 9.17 12.89
CA LEU A 427 6.00 10.22 13.79
C LEU A 427 7.22 11.08 14.16
N THR A 428 7.09 12.39 14.00
CA THR A 428 8.19 13.35 14.25
C THR A 428 8.22 13.88 15.67
N THR A 429 7.19 13.61 16.46
CA THR A 429 7.05 13.95 17.88
C THR A 429 6.04 13.01 18.53
N ASP A 430 6.18 12.78 19.84
CA ASP A 430 5.35 11.84 20.61
C ASP A 430 4.27 12.54 21.46
N ILE A 431 4.13 13.86 21.36
CA ILE A 431 3.26 14.64 22.27
C ILE A 431 1.81 14.81 21.80
N ALA A 432 1.42 14.15 20.72
CA ALA A 432 0.14 14.43 20.06
C ALA A 432 -0.81 13.22 19.94
N PRO A 433 -1.12 12.48 21.02
CA PRO A 433 -2.13 11.42 20.96
C PRO A 433 -3.46 11.93 20.41
N GLY A 434 -4.07 11.18 19.48
CA GLY A 434 -5.26 11.59 18.75
C GLY A 434 -4.98 12.38 17.47
N TYR A 435 -3.73 12.84 17.27
CA TYR A 435 -3.25 13.55 16.08
C TYR A 435 -2.04 12.85 15.45
N ASP A 436 -1.76 11.62 15.79
CA ASP A 436 -0.60 10.87 15.32
C ASP A 436 -0.57 10.73 13.79
N HIS A 437 -1.73 10.72 13.12
CA HIS A 437 -1.84 10.78 11.67
C HIS A 437 -1.27 12.08 11.06
N ILE A 438 -1.24 13.19 11.81
CA ILE A 438 -0.63 14.45 11.37
C ILE A 438 0.88 14.40 11.60
N THR A 439 1.33 14.06 12.81
CA THR A 439 2.76 14.01 13.15
C THR A 439 3.53 13.03 12.27
N SER A 440 2.91 11.89 11.97
CA SER A 440 3.47 10.88 11.08
C SER A 440 3.37 11.23 9.59
N ALA A 441 2.36 11.98 9.15
CA ALA A 441 2.31 12.49 7.77
C ALA A 441 3.44 13.49 7.49
N ILE A 442 3.83 14.31 8.49
CA ILE A 442 4.99 15.21 8.38
C ILE A 442 6.26 14.40 8.11
N GLY A 443 6.56 13.42 8.95
CA GLY A 443 7.73 12.56 8.78
C GLY A 443 7.65 11.68 7.54
N GLY A 444 6.45 11.16 7.23
CA GLY A 444 6.17 10.38 6.03
C GLY A 444 6.48 11.14 4.74
N ALA A 445 6.08 12.41 4.65
CA ALA A 445 6.41 13.26 3.51
C ALA A 445 7.94 13.47 3.39
N GLN A 446 8.61 13.73 4.51
CA GLN A 446 10.05 13.98 4.52
C GLN A 446 10.85 12.72 4.16
N ILE A 447 10.54 11.57 4.78
CA ILE A 447 11.30 10.33 4.52
C ILE A 447 11.05 9.81 3.10
N ALA A 448 9.81 9.96 2.59
CA ALA A 448 9.47 9.57 1.23
C ALA A 448 10.15 10.47 0.18
N TRP A 449 10.29 11.77 0.44
CA TRP A 449 11.12 12.65 -0.39
C TRP A 449 12.57 12.16 -0.47
N HIS A 450 13.12 11.68 0.65
CA HIS A 450 14.49 11.13 0.69
C HIS A 450 14.61 9.73 0.07
N GLY A 451 13.52 8.99 -0.11
CA GLY A 451 13.57 7.73 -0.85
C GLY A 451 12.70 6.57 -0.37
N THR A 452 11.98 6.69 0.74
CA THR A 452 10.98 5.68 1.13
C THR A 452 9.98 5.49 0.00
N ALA A 453 9.69 4.23 -0.33
CA ALA A 453 8.86 3.86 -1.46
C ALA A 453 7.40 3.59 -1.08
N MET A 454 7.16 3.19 0.15
CA MET A 454 5.84 2.95 0.72
C MET A 454 5.80 3.43 2.17
N ILE A 455 4.71 4.06 2.56
CA ILE A 455 4.46 4.50 3.93
C ILE A 455 3.23 3.81 4.49
N CYS A 456 3.38 3.22 5.67
CA CYS A 456 2.26 2.67 6.42
C CYS A 456 1.47 3.81 7.05
N TYR A 457 0.18 3.82 6.82
CA TYR A 457 -0.67 4.87 7.38
C TYR A 457 -0.78 4.75 8.92
N VAL A 458 -1.03 5.89 9.54
CA VAL A 458 -1.38 6.02 10.95
C VAL A 458 -2.74 6.70 11.03
N THR A 459 -3.60 6.22 11.92
CA THR A 459 -4.92 6.81 12.15
C THR A 459 -4.92 7.74 13.36
N PRO A 460 -5.96 8.58 13.56
CA PRO A 460 -6.10 9.37 14.79
C PRO A 460 -6.13 8.53 16.06
N LYS A 461 -6.45 7.24 15.96
CA LYS A 461 -6.53 6.30 17.08
C LYS A 461 -5.27 5.48 17.33
N GLU A 462 -4.18 5.80 16.67
CA GLU A 462 -2.90 5.12 16.95
C GLU A 462 -2.59 5.22 18.44
N HIS A 463 -2.09 4.15 19.03
CA HIS A 463 -1.83 3.99 20.47
C HIS A 463 -3.08 4.09 21.40
N LEU A 464 -4.28 4.38 20.88
CA LEU A 464 -5.48 4.63 21.67
C LEU A 464 -6.59 3.57 21.49
N GLY A 465 -6.68 2.93 20.31
CA GLY A 465 -7.72 1.94 20.04
C GLY A 465 -7.86 1.54 18.58
N LEU A 466 -8.83 0.65 18.28
CA LEU A 466 -9.11 0.22 16.91
C LEU A 466 -9.79 1.33 16.10
N PRO A 467 -9.32 1.58 14.87
CA PRO A 467 -9.91 2.59 14.00
C PRO A 467 -11.28 2.17 13.45
N ASN A 468 -12.20 3.11 13.38
CA ASN A 468 -13.43 3.00 12.61
C ASN A 468 -13.21 3.50 11.16
N LYS A 469 -14.26 3.47 10.32
CA LYS A 469 -14.20 3.92 8.92
C LYS A 469 -13.70 5.37 8.75
N GLU A 470 -14.15 6.30 9.59
CA GLU A 470 -13.72 7.71 9.49
C GLU A 470 -12.27 7.89 9.95
N ASP A 471 -11.82 7.12 10.92
CA ASP A 471 -10.40 7.10 11.30
C ASP A 471 -9.53 6.58 10.15
N VAL A 472 -9.97 5.52 9.47
CA VAL A 472 -9.32 5.00 8.25
C VAL A 472 -9.25 6.08 7.16
N ARG A 473 -10.37 6.77 6.88
CA ARG A 473 -10.41 7.88 5.90
C ARG A 473 -9.41 8.98 6.27
N ASN A 474 -9.43 9.43 7.52
CA ASN A 474 -8.55 10.50 7.99
C ASN A 474 -7.07 10.11 7.84
N GLY A 475 -6.71 8.89 8.22
CA GLY A 475 -5.36 8.36 8.06
C GLY A 475 -4.95 8.27 6.57
N VAL A 476 -5.76 7.64 5.73
CA VAL A 476 -5.45 7.48 4.29
C VAL A 476 -5.30 8.84 3.62
N VAL A 477 -6.21 9.78 3.86
CA VAL A 477 -6.14 11.12 3.22
C VAL A 477 -4.90 11.87 3.68
N ALA A 478 -4.56 11.85 4.98
CA ALA A 478 -3.34 12.48 5.50
C ALA A 478 -2.09 11.92 4.81
N TYR A 479 -2.03 10.60 4.64
CA TYR A 479 -0.90 9.93 4.01
C TYR A 479 -0.86 10.12 2.49
N LYS A 480 -2.01 10.21 1.81
CA LYS A 480 -2.06 10.60 0.37
C LYS A 480 -1.52 12.02 0.17
N ILE A 481 -1.77 12.93 1.10
CA ILE A 481 -1.19 14.28 1.08
C ILE A 481 0.33 14.19 1.25
N ALA A 482 0.82 13.43 2.23
CA ALA A 482 2.25 13.24 2.48
C ALA A 482 2.98 12.62 1.27
N ALA A 483 2.43 11.54 0.72
CA ALA A 483 2.96 10.85 -0.45
C ALA A 483 3.00 11.76 -1.68
N HIS A 484 1.92 12.48 -1.95
CA HIS A 484 1.84 13.40 -3.08
C HIS A 484 2.83 14.57 -2.96
N ALA A 485 2.98 15.14 -1.76
CA ALA A 485 4.00 16.17 -1.49
C ALA A 485 5.42 15.66 -1.74
N ALA A 486 5.71 14.41 -1.35
CA ALA A 486 7.00 13.77 -1.62
C ALA A 486 7.20 13.50 -3.12
N ASP A 487 6.16 13.09 -3.86
CA ASP A 487 6.23 12.85 -5.31
C ASP A 487 6.51 14.14 -6.09
N LEU A 488 5.91 15.25 -5.67
CA LEU A 488 6.23 16.59 -6.20
C LEU A 488 7.70 16.94 -5.94
N ALA A 489 8.18 16.76 -4.71
CA ALA A 489 9.57 17.06 -4.31
C ALA A 489 10.60 16.17 -5.03
N LYS A 490 10.26 14.91 -5.32
CA LYS A 490 11.09 13.99 -6.13
C LYS A 490 11.10 14.34 -7.62
N GLY A 491 10.19 15.21 -8.08
CA GLY A 491 10.01 15.50 -9.50
C GLY A 491 9.42 14.32 -10.28
N HIS A 492 8.53 13.52 -9.67
CA HIS A 492 7.86 12.43 -10.37
C HIS A 492 7.08 12.96 -11.58
N PRO A 493 7.25 12.35 -12.78
CA PRO A 493 6.53 12.79 -13.96
C PRO A 493 5.01 12.77 -13.75
N GLY A 494 4.33 13.86 -14.05
CA GLY A 494 2.87 13.98 -13.92
C GLY A 494 2.35 14.29 -12.52
N ALA A 495 3.16 14.29 -11.45
CA ALA A 495 2.70 14.65 -10.11
C ALA A 495 2.08 16.06 -10.06
N GLN A 496 2.70 17.05 -10.73
CA GLN A 496 2.26 18.45 -10.77
C GLN A 496 0.93 18.68 -11.52
N VAL A 497 0.48 17.73 -12.35
CA VAL A 497 -0.66 17.91 -13.27
C VAL A 497 -1.95 18.23 -12.52
N ARG A 498 -2.24 17.45 -11.48
CA ARG A 498 -3.46 17.59 -10.69
C ARG A 498 -3.46 18.88 -9.88
N ASP A 499 -2.32 19.27 -9.32
CA ASP A 499 -2.15 20.54 -8.58
C ASP A 499 -2.37 21.74 -9.49
N ASN A 500 -1.78 21.73 -10.69
CA ASN A 500 -1.97 22.81 -11.66
C ASN A 500 -3.45 22.95 -12.08
N ALA A 501 -4.13 21.82 -12.34
CA ALA A 501 -5.54 21.80 -12.70
C ALA A 501 -6.41 22.33 -11.56
N LEU A 502 -6.16 21.92 -10.32
CA LEU A 502 -6.88 22.39 -9.14
C LEU A 502 -6.63 23.87 -8.87
N SER A 503 -5.37 24.31 -8.93
CA SER A 503 -5.01 25.72 -8.73
C SER A 503 -5.64 26.62 -9.78
N LYS A 504 -5.67 26.17 -11.05
CA LYS A 504 -6.37 26.91 -12.12
C LYS A 504 -7.89 26.94 -11.89
N ALA A 505 -8.48 25.82 -11.48
CA ALA A 505 -9.90 25.77 -11.12
C ALA A 505 -10.24 26.73 -9.98
N ARG A 506 -9.37 26.84 -8.98
CA ARG A 506 -9.50 27.78 -7.86
C ARG A 506 -9.42 29.23 -8.31
N PHE A 507 -8.46 29.56 -9.17
CA PHE A 507 -8.32 30.91 -9.72
C PHE A 507 -9.52 31.32 -10.58
N ASP A 508 -10.09 30.37 -11.34
CA ASP A 508 -11.25 30.58 -12.20
C ASP A 508 -12.60 30.51 -11.44
N PHE A 509 -12.59 30.29 -10.12
CA PHE A 509 -13.78 30.07 -9.28
C PHE A 509 -14.66 28.90 -9.75
N ARG A 510 -14.07 27.91 -10.43
CA ARG A 510 -14.74 26.66 -10.82
C ARG A 510 -14.81 25.72 -9.61
N TRP A 511 -15.68 26.05 -8.64
CA TRP A 511 -15.79 25.37 -7.33
C TRP A 511 -15.99 23.86 -7.47
N LYS A 512 -16.87 23.44 -8.38
CA LYS A 512 -17.11 22.00 -8.62
C LYS A 512 -15.83 21.27 -9.04
N ASP A 513 -15.01 21.90 -9.89
CA ASP A 513 -13.73 21.31 -10.31
C ASP A 513 -12.71 21.23 -9.16
N GLN A 514 -12.69 22.25 -8.27
CA GLN A 514 -11.84 22.19 -7.08
C GLN A 514 -12.19 20.96 -6.22
N PHE A 515 -13.49 20.69 -5.99
CA PHE A 515 -13.92 19.54 -5.20
C PHE A 515 -13.61 18.24 -5.93
N ASN A 516 -13.90 18.13 -7.23
CA ASN A 516 -13.67 16.92 -8.03
C ASN A 516 -12.20 16.55 -8.14
N LEU A 517 -11.30 17.55 -8.15
CA LEU A 517 -9.86 17.38 -8.22
C LEU A 517 -9.22 17.12 -6.84
N SER A 518 -9.91 17.40 -5.73
CA SER A 518 -9.36 17.19 -4.39
C SER A 518 -9.19 15.70 -4.06
N LEU A 519 -8.33 15.39 -3.09
CA LEU A 519 -8.16 14.02 -2.58
C LEU A 519 -9.40 13.56 -1.82
N ASP A 520 -10.09 14.48 -1.15
CA ASP A 520 -11.34 14.24 -0.43
C ASP A 520 -12.43 15.22 -0.91
N PRO A 521 -13.10 14.90 -2.03
CA PRO A 521 -14.13 15.75 -2.60
C PRO A 521 -15.37 15.90 -1.71
N GLU A 522 -15.67 14.91 -0.89
CA GLU A 522 -16.84 14.92 -0.01
C GLU A 522 -16.65 15.93 1.13
N ARG A 523 -15.48 15.93 1.78
CA ARG A 523 -15.15 16.91 2.84
C ARG A 523 -15.03 18.32 2.29
N ALA A 524 -14.38 18.49 1.15
CA ALA A 524 -14.25 19.79 0.51
C ALA A 524 -15.62 20.41 0.18
N LEU A 525 -16.54 19.61 -0.38
CA LEU A 525 -17.90 20.02 -0.67
C LEU A 525 -18.70 20.31 0.61
N GLN A 526 -18.55 19.50 1.65
CA GLN A 526 -19.21 19.70 2.95
C GLN A 526 -18.83 21.06 3.54
N TYR A 527 -17.55 21.36 3.67
CA TYR A 527 -17.08 22.63 4.24
C TYR A 527 -17.51 23.84 3.41
N TYR A 528 -17.55 23.70 2.08
CA TYR A 528 -18.05 24.76 1.24
C TYR A 528 -19.55 25.02 1.48
N LYS A 529 -20.35 23.98 1.64
CA LYS A 529 -21.80 24.10 1.91
C LYS A 529 -22.11 24.68 3.29
N GLU A 530 -21.25 24.51 4.26
CA GLU A 530 -21.37 25.14 5.58
C GLU A 530 -21.19 26.66 5.51
N SER A 531 -20.58 27.16 4.43
CA SER A 531 -20.50 28.60 4.17
C SER A 531 -21.80 29.09 3.51
N ALA A 532 -22.30 30.24 3.94
CA ALA A 532 -23.57 30.83 3.45
C ALA A 532 -23.50 31.35 1.99
N VAL A 533 -22.34 31.31 1.34
CA VAL A 533 -22.11 31.79 -0.03
C VAL A 533 -22.20 30.64 -1.02
N THR A 534 -23.20 30.66 -1.89
CA THR A 534 -23.34 29.69 -3.00
C THR A 534 -23.05 30.39 -4.32
N ASP A 535 -22.18 29.78 -5.14
CA ASP A 535 -21.90 30.19 -6.54
C ASP A 535 -21.25 31.57 -6.76
N GLY A 536 -20.63 32.18 -5.72
CA GLY A 536 -19.93 33.46 -5.85
C GLY A 536 -18.46 33.34 -6.31
N GLU A 537 -17.95 34.42 -6.89
CA GLU A 537 -16.51 34.58 -7.21
C GLU A 537 -15.67 34.96 -5.96
N TYR A 538 -16.06 34.49 -4.81
CA TYR A 538 -15.37 34.67 -3.52
C TYR A 538 -15.85 33.59 -2.52
N CYS A 539 -15.15 33.45 -1.43
CA CYS A 539 -15.56 32.63 -0.27
C CYS A 539 -15.81 33.51 0.95
N THR A 540 -16.43 32.94 1.98
CA THR A 540 -16.73 33.64 3.23
C THR A 540 -15.51 34.18 3.95
N MET A 541 -14.32 33.62 3.71
CA MET A 541 -13.07 34.09 4.34
C MET A 541 -12.70 35.51 3.91
N CYS A 542 -12.78 35.81 2.60
CA CYS A 542 -12.38 37.10 2.06
C CYS A 542 -13.57 38.03 1.77
N GLY A 543 -14.74 37.47 1.49
CA GLY A 543 -15.90 38.24 1.01
C GLY A 543 -15.67 38.86 -0.37
N PRO A 544 -16.67 39.66 -0.87
CA PRO A 544 -16.65 40.15 -2.24
C PRO A 544 -15.54 41.22 -2.50
N ASN A 545 -15.14 41.97 -1.49
CA ASN A 545 -14.26 43.14 -1.67
C ASN A 545 -12.79 42.87 -1.41
N PHE A 546 -12.45 41.74 -0.74
CA PHE A 546 -11.08 41.43 -0.31
C PHE A 546 -10.52 40.17 -0.96
N CYS A 547 -11.22 39.56 -1.92
CA CYS A 547 -10.73 38.36 -2.59
C CYS A 547 -9.56 38.68 -3.52
N ALA A 548 -8.35 38.31 -3.14
CA ALA A 548 -7.14 38.57 -3.92
C ALA A 548 -7.19 37.99 -5.34
N MET A 549 -7.78 36.81 -5.52
CA MET A 549 -7.93 36.19 -6.85
C MET A 549 -8.86 36.98 -7.75
N ARG A 550 -9.95 37.55 -7.20
CA ARG A 550 -10.84 38.41 -7.95
C ARG A 550 -10.13 39.71 -8.36
N LEU A 551 -9.50 40.40 -7.41
CA LEU A 551 -8.72 41.62 -7.69
C LEU A 551 -7.59 41.34 -8.71
N SER A 552 -6.93 40.18 -8.64
CA SER A 552 -5.91 39.78 -9.60
C SER A 552 -6.47 39.56 -11.02
N LYS A 553 -7.70 39.02 -11.15
CA LYS A 553 -8.38 38.91 -12.46
C LYS A 553 -8.65 40.25 -13.08
N ASP A 554 -9.09 41.22 -12.27
CA ASP A 554 -9.37 42.60 -12.75
C ASP A 554 -8.10 43.22 -13.35
N LEU A 555 -6.93 42.98 -12.76
CA LEU A 555 -5.63 43.44 -13.29
C LEU A 555 -5.25 42.77 -14.63
N GLN A 556 -5.67 41.54 -14.86
CA GLN A 556 -5.42 40.81 -16.13
C GLN A 556 -6.35 41.23 -17.24
N GLY A 557 -7.56 41.65 -16.90
CA GLY A 557 -8.55 42.20 -17.84
C GLY A 557 -8.26 43.64 -18.31
N CYS A 558 -7.39 44.36 -17.60
CA CYS A 558 -6.92 45.69 -17.95
C CYS A 558 -5.73 45.72 -18.93
N LYS A 559 -5.31 44.57 -19.48
CA LYS A 559 -4.34 44.45 -20.56
C LYS A 559 -5.03 44.09 -21.86
#